data_6404c8fc603548258408a55cd1054a5b
#
_entry.id   6404c8fc603548258408a55cd1054a5b
#
_cell.length_a   1.000
_cell.length_b   1.000
_cell.length_c   1.000
_cell.angle_alpha   90.00
_cell.angle_beta   90.00
_cell.angle_gamma   90.00
#
_symmetry.space_group_name_H-M   'P 1'
#
loop_
_entity.id
_entity.type
_entity.pdbx_description
1 polymer ?
#
loop_
_entity_poly.entity_id
_entity_poly.type
_entity_poly.pdbx_seq_one_letter_code
_entity_poly.pdbx_strand_id
1 'polypeptide(L)'
;MKRLLAAFLFLLPALALEVGFKDADVNGDGTPEKVAVTNLMDLAFNEAGQVVGWYVKAYKGTAFGDYARAPNLAANGPVLSPVGFRPLEAEFAVEDGHLLARFRGEEGTLTYRIPKERYTAEVTADFPLVLKLSAQGNPKALLEGAAEPAPSGEGRLVYLAWQTRPKAGYALVAFGEGPLEGRLVGREGEVRLGPGEILRVYGGQNELVRFHVEGLLSFPGLFSPNLWGQLSLGLLWIMEAAYRFTGNWGLAILFLTLVVRLLLWPLMHQQFKSMAEIQRLQPLIQKINEKYKDDPNKRAEATMKLYQEHRVNPAAGCLPLLIQMPILFILWKVIANYEFGQGFLWIPDLALPDPYYILPVLYVASTFLSTWLSAHGNRDLIRQSLFMNLLFVFLVLQFPSGVTLYWVLSTLIGLVQQWLINKSLAPLKA
;
A
#
# COMPACT_ATOMS: atom_id res chain seq x y z
N MET A 1 -7.09 -26.44 -13.83
CA MET A 1 -6.10 -26.14 -14.89
C MET A 1 -6.33 -24.81 -15.59
N LYS A 2 -7.48 -24.50 -16.19
CA LYS A 2 -7.70 -23.20 -16.88
C LYS A 2 -7.58 -21.96 -15.99
N ARG A 3 -7.90 -22.01 -14.69
CA ARG A 3 -7.72 -20.91 -13.72
C ARG A 3 -6.28 -20.76 -13.22
N LEU A 4 -5.48 -21.83 -13.25
CA LEU A 4 -4.05 -21.80 -12.98
C LEU A 4 -3.24 -21.24 -14.15
N LEU A 5 -3.66 -21.49 -15.40
CA LEU A 5 -3.05 -20.87 -16.59
C LEU A 5 -3.32 -19.35 -16.66
N ALA A 6 -4.50 -18.90 -16.22
CA ALA A 6 -4.81 -17.47 -16.15
C ALA A 6 -3.93 -16.73 -15.11
N ALA A 7 -3.54 -17.38 -14.01
CA ALA A 7 -2.61 -16.83 -13.04
C ALA A 7 -1.16 -16.76 -13.59
N PHE A 8 -0.80 -17.63 -14.53
CA PHE A 8 0.52 -17.62 -15.17
C PHE A 8 0.67 -16.52 -16.24
N LEU A 9 -0.44 -16.03 -16.81
CA LEU A 9 -0.44 -14.91 -17.77
C LEU A 9 -0.20 -13.54 -17.09
N PHE A 10 -0.31 -13.43 -15.75
CA PHE A 10 0.09 -12.25 -14.98
C PHE A 10 1.59 -12.21 -14.64
N LEU A 11 2.38 -13.19 -15.07
CA LEU A 11 3.85 -13.26 -14.90
C LEU A 11 4.63 -12.57 -16.03
N LEU A 12 3.94 -11.97 -17.01
CA LEU A 12 4.61 -11.04 -17.92
C LEU A 12 5.02 -9.80 -17.11
N PRO A 13 6.29 -9.33 -17.23
CA PRO A 13 6.67 -8.05 -16.66
C PRO A 13 5.62 -7.05 -17.11
N ALA A 14 4.98 -6.35 -16.17
CA ALA A 14 4.05 -5.30 -16.52
C ALA A 14 4.76 -4.40 -17.53
N LEU A 15 4.30 -4.39 -18.76
CA LEU A 15 4.78 -3.47 -19.78
C LEU A 15 4.79 -2.12 -19.12
N ALA A 16 5.94 -1.45 -19.09
CA ALA A 16 6.09 -0.16 -18.44
C ALA A 16 4.95 0.72 -18.93
N LEU A 17 4.13 1.21 -18.00
CA LEU A 17 2.98 2.03 -18.35
C LEU A 17 3.49 3.25 -19.08
N GLU A 18 3.00 3.49 -20.28
CA GLU A 18 3.32 4.70 -21.03
C GLU A 18 2.58 5.87 -20.38
N VAL A 19 3.32 6.67 -19.62
CA VAL A 19 2.81 7.86 -18.95
C VAL A 19 2.72 8.99 -19.98
N GLY A 20 1.51 9.53 -20.18
CA GLY A 20 1.28 10.54 -21.19
C GLY A 20 -0.21 10.78 -21.42
N PHE A 21 -0.54 11.38 -22.56
CA PHE A 21 -1.93 11.58 -22.97
C PHE A 21 -2.33 10.56 -24.03
N LYS A 22 -3.56 10.07 -23.93
CA LYS A 22 -4.19 9.20 -24.92
C LYS A 22 -5.66 9.59 -25.13
N ASP A 23 -6.22 9.17 -26.24
CA ASP A 23 -7.67 9.29 -26.47
C ASP A 23 -8.37 7.98 -26.04
N ALA A 24 -9.46 8.11 -25.29
CA ALA A 24 -10.25 6.96 -24.85
C ALA A 24 -11.69 7.40 -24.58
N ASP A 25 -12.66 6.63 -25.06
CA ASP A 25 -14.05 6.77 -24.68
C ASP A 25 -14.23 6.20 -23.27
N VAL A 26 -14.30 7.08 -22.26
CA VAL A 26 -14.34 6.68 -20.84
C VAL A 26 -15.77 6.57 -20.31
N ASN A 27 -16.75 7.14 -21.02
CA ASN A 27 -18.16 7.20 -20.61
C ASN A 27 -19.06 6.31 -21.48
N GLY A 28 -18.58 5.77 -22.61
CA GLY A 28 -19.30 4.87 -23.49
C GLY A 28 -20.28 5.58 -24.43
N ASP A 29 -20.11 6.90 -24.66
CA ASP A 29 -20.98 7.67 -25.55
C ASP A 29 -20.51 7.71 -27.01
N GLY A 30 -19.35 7.10 -27.28
CA GLY A 30 -18.72 7.03 -28.59
C GLY A 30 -17.82 8.22 -28.92
N THR A 31 -17.68 9.20 -27.99
CA THR A 31 -16.81 10.36 -28.14
C THR A 31 -15.55 10.16 -27.26
N PRO A 32 -14.35 10.12 -27.82
CA PRO A 32 -13.15 9.92 -27.01
C PRO A 32 -12.80 11.18 -26.24
N GLU A 33 -12.57 11.03 -24.94
CA GLU A 33 -11.97 12.04 -24.08
C GLU A 33 -10.44 12.00 -24.15
N LYS A 34 -9.81 13.13 -23.86
CA LYS A 34 -8.36 13.19 -23.66
C LYS A 34 -8.00 12.74 -22.25
N VAL A 35 -7.30 11.63 -22.13
CA VAL A 35 -6.95 11.01 -20.84
C VAL A 35 -5.48 11.24 -20.51
N ALA A 36 -5.21 11.93 -19.40
CA ALA A 36 -3.89 11.99 -18.80
C ALA A 36 -3.63 10.70 -18.00
N VAL A 37 -2.71 9.88 -18.46
CA VAL A 37 -2.33 8.60 -17.84
C VAL A 37 -1.09 8.80 -16.99
N THR A 38 -1.19 8.56 -15.68
CA THR A 38 -0.06 8.59 -14.74
C THR A 38 0.20 7.23 -14.12
N ASN A 39 1.22 7.11 -13.28
CA ASN A 39 1.48 5.86 -12.56
C ASN A 39 0.43 5.53 -11.49
N LEU A 40 -0.32 6.53 -11.00
CA LEU A 40 -1.20 6.38 -9.83
C LEU A 40 -2.69 6.61 -10.15
N MET A 41 -2.99 7.46 -11.13
CA MET A 41 -4.36 7.84 -11.50
C MET A 41 -4.41 8.21 -12.97
N ASP A 42 -5.63 8.17 -13.55
CA ASP A 42 -5.89 8.69 -14.88
C ASP A 42 -7.00 9.74 -14.80
N LEU A 43 -6.81 10.91 -15.45
CA LEU A 43 -7.79 11.99 -15.50
C LEU A 43 -8.29 12.15 -16.93
N ALA A 44 -9.60 12.12 -17.12
CA ALA A 44 -10.25 12.29 -18.42
C ALA A 44 -10.83 13.72 -18.55
N PHE A 45 -10.49 14.40 -19.64
CA PHE A 45 -10.91 15.75 -19.97
C PHE A 45 -11.81 15.74 -21.19
N ASN A 46 -12.93 16.48 -21.11
CA ASN A 46 -13.75 16.77 -22.28
C ASN A 46 -13.30 18.11 -22.93
N GLU A 47 -13.93 18.45 -24.07
CA GLU A 47 -13.65 19.67 -24.83
C GLU A 47 -13.95 20.97 -24.05
N ALA A 48 -14.84 20.92 -23.05
CA ALA A 48 -15.16 22.06 -22.20
C ALA A 48 -14.13 22.31 -21.07
N GLY A 49 -13.04 21.55 -21.03
CA GLY A 49 -12.02 21.64 -19.98
C GLY A 49 -12.47 21.10 -18.62
N GLN A 50 -13.52 20.28 -18.59
CA GLN A 50 -14.01 19.61 -17.40
C GLN A 50 -13.27 18.29 -17.19
N VAL A 51 -13.00 17.92 -15.93
CA VAL A 51 -12.53 16.57 -15.56
C VAL A 51 -13.74 15.67 -15.40
N VAL A 52 -14.07 14.90 -16.43
CA VAL A 52 -15.24 14.01 -16.47
C VAL A 52 -14.99 12.65 -15.85
N GLY A 53 -13.73 12.26 -15.68
CA GLY A 53 -13.33 11.04 -15.00
C GLY A 53 -12.06 11.24 -14.21
N TRP A 54 -12.02 10.66 -13.01
CA TRP A 54 -10.83 10.58 -12.16
C TRP A 54 -10.69 9.16 -11.65
N TYR A 55 -9.83 8.40 -12.29
CA TYR A 55 -9.68 6.96 -12.08
C TYR A 55 -8.47 6.67 -11.21
N VAL A 56 -8.68 5.99 -10.08
CA VAL A 56 -7.63 5.70 -9.10
C VAL A 56 -7.13 4.28 -9.31
N LYS A 57 -5.82 4.11 -9.51
CA LYS A 57 -5.19 2.81 -9.69
C LYS A 57 -5.08 2.06 -8.37
N ALA A 58 -5.41 0.76 -8.40
CA ALA A 58 -5.25 -0.11 -7.23
C ALA A 58 -3.78 -0.34 -6.90
N TYR A 59 -2.94 -0.42 -7.94
CA TYR A 59 -1.49 -0.61 -7.84
C TYR A 59 -0.79 0.37 -8.77
N LYS A 60 0.33 0.91 -8.30
CA LYS A 60 1.21 1.80 -9.08
C LYS A 60 1.63 1.15 -10.40
N GLY A 61 1.63 1.94 -11.47
CA GLY A 61 2.11 1.49 -12.79
C GLY A 61 1.19 0.53 -13.55
N THR A 62 -0.07 0.32 -13.09
CA THR A 62 -1.04 -0.49 -13.81
C THR A 62 -1.82 0.33 -14.83
N ALA A 63 -2.18 -0.29 -15.96
CA ALA A 63 -3.07 0.30 -16.94
C ALA A 63 -4.53 -0.15 -16.71
N PHE A 64 -5.50 0.74 -17.01
CA PHE A 64 -6.89 0.33 -17.09
C PHE A 64 -7.17 -0.30 -18.46
N GLY A 65 -7.67 -1.54 -18.45
CA GLY A 65 -8.15 -2.20 -19.66
C GLY A 65 -9.53 -1.74 -20.08
N ASP A 66 -10.34 -1.29 -19.12
CA ASP A 66 -11.71 -0.83 -19.31
C ASP A 66 -12.05 0.22 -18.25
N TYR A 67 -12.27 1.47 -18.68
CA TYR A 67 -12.62 2.58 -17.79
C TYR A 67 -14.01 2.46 -17.18
N ALA A 68 -14.94 1.78 -17.84
CA ALA A 68 -16.29 1.58 -17.30
C ALA A 68 -16.29 0.76 -16.00
N ARG A 69 -15.25 -0.06 -15.77
CA ARG A 69 -15.06 -0.88 -14.56
C ARG A 69 -14.02 -0.34 -13.60
N ALA A 70 -13.33 0.74 -13.98
CA ALA A 70 -12.29 1.33 -13.16
C ALA A 70 -12.89 2.12 -11.98
N PRO A 71 -12.19 2.15 -10.81
CA PRO A 71 -12.60 2.99 -9.69
C PRO A 71 -12.56 4.46 -10.11
N ASN A 72 -13.71 5.09 -10.25
CA ASN A 72 -13.87 6.49 -10.66
C ASN A 72 -14.38 7.32 -9.48
N LEU A 73 -13.79 8.48 -9.26
CA LEU A 73 -14.25 9.43 -8.23
C LEU A 73 -15.45 10.26 -8.67
N ALA A 74 -15.72 10.35 -9.97
CA ALA A 74 -16.92 11.00 -10.50
C ALA A 74 -18.19 10.36 -9.94
N ALA A 75 -19.14 11.17 -9.50
CA ALA A 75 -20.44 10.70 -9.00
C ALA A 75 -21.47 10.68 -10.14
N ASN A 76 -22.18 11.80 -10.32
CA ASN A 76 -23.24 11.98 -11.32
C ASN A 76 -22.90 13.14 -12.25
N GLY A 77 -21.65 13.28 -12.64
CA GLY A 77 -21.16 14.37 -13.47
C GLY A 77 -19.66 14.61 -13.30
N PRO A 78 -19.13 15.66 -13.92
CA PRO A 78 -17.72 15.98 -13.85
C PRO A 78 -17.22 16.17 -12.41
N VAL A 79 -15.98 15.73 -12.14
CA VAL A 79 -15.30 15.95 -10.85
C VAL A 79 -14.93 17.42 -10.67
N LEU A 80 -14.46 18.06 -11.75
CA LEU A 80 -14.10 19.48 -11.80
C LEU A 80 -14.76 20.11 -13.02
N SER A 81 -15.43 21.23 -12.83
CA SER A 81 -16.09 21.99 -13.90
C SER A 81 -15.83 23.49 -13.77
N PRO A 82 -15.15 24.10 -14.75
CA PRO A 82 -15.04 25.55 -14.82
C PRO A 82 -16.40 26.16 -15.14
N VAL A 83 -16.80 27.20 -14.41
CA VAL A 83 -18.08 27.89 -14.59
C VAL A 83 -17.87 29.16 -15.42
N GLY A 84 -18.64 29.29 -16.51
CA GLY A 84 -18.58 30.45 -17.38
C GLY A 84 -17.38 30.48 -18.32
N PHE A 85 -16.51 29.51 -18.30
CA PHE A 85 -15.34 29.41 -19.17
C PHE A 85 -15.67 28.54 -20.41
N ARG A 86 -15.24 29.02 -21.58
CA ARG A 86 -15.41 28.31 -22.87
C ARG A 86 -14.06 28.23 -23.58
N PRO A 87 -13.41 27.04 -23.58
CA PRO A 87 -12.15 26.86 -24.30
C PRO A 87 -12.37 27.00 -25.82
N LEU A 88 -11.46 27.68 -26.47
CA LEU A 88 -11.33 27.76 -27.93
C LEU A 88 -10.25 26.81 -28.45
N GLU A 89 -9.24 26.55 -27.62
CA GLU A 89 -8.12 25.67 -27.94
C GLU A 89 -7.71 24.87 -26.72
N ALA A 90 -7.26 23.63 -26.93
CA ALA A 90 -6.72 22.77 -25.90
C ALA A 90 -5.32 22.26 -26.31
N GLU A 91 -4.36 22.36 -25.39
CA GLU A 91 -2.99 21.89 -25.55
C GLU A 91 -2.67 20.85 -24.48
N PHE A 92 -2.08 19.73 -24.89
CA PHE A 92 -1.69 18.65 -24.00
C PHE A 92 -0.21 18.34 -24.17
N ALA A 93 0.57 18.53 -23.10
CA ALA A 93 2.02 18.38 -23.12
C ALA A 93 2.54 17.60 -21.91
N VAL A 94 3.72 17.03 -22.04
CA VAL A 94 4.46 16.38 -20.95
C VAL A 94 5.73 17.18 -20.71
N GLU A 95 5.80 17.88 -19.58
CA GLU A 95 6.88 18.79 -19.23
C GLU A 95 7.35 18.54 -17.79
N ASP A 96 8.64 18.49 -17.55
CA ASP A 96 9.27 18.42 -16.21
C ASP A 96 8.63 17.41 -15.24
N GLY A 97 8.33 16.21 -15.74
CA GLY A 97 7.72 15.16 -14.91
C GLY A 97 6.22 15.34 -14.63
N HIS A 98 5.56 16.30 -15.29
CA HIS A 98 4.13 16.57 -15.19
C HIS A 98 3.44 16.41 -16.53
N LEU A 99 2.16 16.08 -16.49
CA LEU A 99 1.25 16.17 -17.62
C LEU A 99 0.49 17.48 -17.48
N LEU A 100 0.51 18.31 -18.53
CA LEU A 100 -0.13 19.62 -18.57
C LEU A 100 -1.28 19.57 -19.55
N ALA A 101 -2.51 19.88 -19.08
CA ALA A 101 -3.66 20.14 -19.92
C ALA A 101 -4.00 21.64 -19.81
N ARG A 102 -3.79 22.37 -20.90
CA ARG A 102 -4.01 23.80 -21.00
C ARG A 102 -5.22 24.05 -21.90
N PHE A 103 -6.19 24.77 -21.40
CA PHE A 103 -7.38 25.18 -22.13
C PHE A 103 -7.38 26.70 -22.25
N ARG A 104 -7.34 27.23 -23.48
CA ARG A 104 -7.34 28.68 -23.78
C ARG A 104 -8.72 29.10 -24.23
N GLY A 105 -9.28 30.12 -23.60
CA GLY A 105 -10.53 30.81 -23.96
C GLY A 105 -10.31 32.29 -24.13
N GLU A 106 -11.40 33.05 -24.35
CA GLU A 106 -11.36 34.51 -24.44
C GLU A 106 -10.96 35.16 -23.10
N GLU A 107 -11.32 34.51 -21.98
CA GLU A 107 -11.05 34.98 -20.62
C GLU A 107 -9.58 34.79 -20.19
N GLY A 108 -8.88 33.82 -20.79
CA GLY A 108 -7.52 33.46 -20.46
C GLY A 108 -7.26 31.97 -20.57
N THR A 109 -6.29 31.47 -19.81
CA THR A 109 -5.85 30.07 -19.84
C THR A 109 -6.12 29.36 -18.50
N LEU A 110 -6.82 28.22 -18.57
CA LEU A 110 -6.99 27.28 -17.49
C LEU A 110 -5.96 26.15 -17.64
N THR A 111 -5.18 25.89 -16.61
CA THR A 111 -4.11 24.88 -16.63
C THR A 111 -4.33 23.84 -15.53
N TYR A 112 -4.32 22.58 -15.92
CA TYR A 112 -4.22 21.43 -15.03
C TYR A 112 -2.80 20.88 -15.10
N ARG A 113 -2.12 20.80 -13.95
CA ARG A 113 -0.78 20.25 -13.81
C ARG A 113 -0.87 18.95 -13.00
N ILE A 114 -0.59 17.82 -13.64
CA ILE A 114 -0.82 16.48 -13.11
C ILE A 114 0.53 15.78 -12.94
N PRO A 115 1.00 15.53 -11.71
CA PRO A 115 2.27 14.85 -11.48
C PRO A 115 2.18 13.37 -11.84
N LYS A 116 3.28 12.79 -12.33
CA LYS A 116 3.35 11.39 -12.74
C LYS A 116 3.27 10.41 -11.55
N GLU A 117 3.77 10.84 -10.39
CA GLU A 117 4.06 10.03 -9.21
C GLU A 117 3.32 10.49 -7.94
N ARG A 118 2.30 11.36 -8.07
CA ARG A 118 1.48 11.83 -6.94
C ARG A 118 0.01 11.81 -7.27
N TYR A 119 -0.83 11.84 -6.22
CA TYR A 119 -2.29 11.87 -6.34
C TYR A 119 -2.88 13.27 -6.33
N THR A 120 -2.06 14.31 -6.12
CA THR A 120 -2.52 15.69 -6.05
C THR A 120 -2.22 16.40 -7.36
N ALA A 121 -3.25 16.75 -8.11
CA ALA A 121 -3.18 17.64 -9.26
C ALA A 121 -3.32 19.10 -8.84
N GLU A 122 -2.73 20.00 -9.59
CA GLU A 122 -2.85 21.47 -9.41
C GLU A 122 -3.70 22.06 -10.53
N VAL A 123 -4.57 22.98 -10.16
CA VAL A 123 -5.43 23.72 -11.09
C VAL A 123 -5.16 25.20 -10.91
N THR A 124 -4.85 25.89 -12.00
CA THR A 124 -4.57 27.34 -12.01
C THR A 124 -5.24 28.00 -13.19
N ALA A 125 -5.57 29.30 -13.07
CA ALA A 125 -6.01 30.14 -14.18
C ALA A 125 -5.33 31.49 -14.10
N ASP A 126 -5.09 32.13 -15.24
CA ASP A 126 -4.55 33.50 -15.32
C ASP A 126 -5.68 34.58 -15.29
N PHE A 127 -6.92 34.14 -15.07
CA PHE A 127 -8.12 34.96 -14.91
C PHE A 127 -8.93 34.52 -13.68
N PRO A 128 -9.88 35.34 -13.18
CA PRO A 128 -10.76 34.92 -12.08
C PRO A 128 -11.64 33.74 -12.49
N LEU A 129 -11.54 32.60 -11.79
CA LEU A 129 -12.21 31.37 -12.14
C LEU A 129 -13.08 30.87 -10.99
N VAL A 130 -14.28 30.41 -11.32
CA VAL A 130 -15.12 29.62 -10.42
C VAL A 130 -15.08 28.17 -10.85
N LEU A 131 -14.67 27.28 -9.94
CA LEU A 131 -14.67 25.84 -10.16
C LEU A 131 -15.76 25.18 -9.32
N LYS A 132 -16.61 24.38 -9.96
CA LYS A 132 -17.48 23.43 -9.29
C LYS A 132 -16.78 22.09 -9.13
N LEU A 133 -16.96 21.50 -7.95
CA LEU A 133 -16.39 20.21 -7.58
C LEU A 133 -17.50 19.27 -7.12
N SER A 134 -17.45 18.03 -7.57
CA SER A 134 -18.37 16.97 -7.12
C SER A 134 -17.67 15.63 -7.21
N ALA A 135 -17.84 14.80 -6.19
CA ALA A 135 -17.27 13.47 -6.19
C ALA A 135 -18.13 12.45 -5.43
N GLN A 136 -17.81 11.18 -5.59
CA GLN A 136 -18.41 10.11 -4.78
C GLN A 136 -18.01 10.25 -3.31
N GLY A 137 -18.96 9.96 -2.41
CA GLY A 137 -18.71 9.94 -0.98
C GLY A 137 -19.52 10.98 -0.22
N ASN A 138 -19.21 11.10 1.07
CA ASN A 138 -19.84 12.07 1.97
C ASN A 138 -19.05 13.38 1.89
N PRO A 139 -19.73 14.49 1.49
CA PRO A 139 -19.09 15.79 1.41
C PRO A 139 -18.89 16.40 2.80
N LYS A 140 -17.80 17.16 2.96
CA LYS A 140 -17.54 18.00 4.12
C LYS A 140 -16.64 19.17 3.75
N ALA A 141 -16.81 20.27 4.45
CA ALA A 141 -16.02 21.48 4.32
C ALA A 141 -15.44 21.88 5.68
N LEU A 142 -14.17 22.27 5.71
CA LEU A 142 -13.57 22.93 6.86
C LEU A 142 -13.43 24.42 6.55
N LEU A 143 -14.12 25.24 7.30
CA LEU A 143 -13.99 26.71 7.23
C LEU A 143 -12.81 27.18 8.08
N GLU A 144 -12.23 28.30 7.71
CA GLU A 144 -11.18 28.98 8.47
C GLU A 144 -11.68 29.31 9.89
N GLY A 145 -10.90 28.96 10.90
CA GLY A 145 -11.26 29.16 12.31
C GLY A 145 -12.23 28.11 12.89
N ALA A 146 -12.77 27.20 12.07
CA ALA A 146 -13.58 26.10 12.59
C ALA A 146 -12.70 24.95 13.13
N ALA A 147 -13.13 24.35 14.25
CA ALA A 147 -12.42 23.22 14.86
C ALA A 147 -12.67 21.91 14.13
N GLU A 148 -13.86 21.74 13.54
CA GLU A 148 -14.30 20.52 12.87
C GLU A 148 -15.00 20.82 11.53
N PRO A 149 -14.90 19.89 10.54
CA PRO A 149 -15.58 20.07 9.26
C PRO A 149 -17.09 19.86 9.39
N ALA A 150 -17.85 20.59 8.57
CA ALA A 150 -19.30 20.51 8.45
C ALA A 150 -19.74 19.94 7.11
N PRO A 151 -20.97 19.38 7.00
CA PRO A 151 -21.52 18.86 5.74
C PRO A 151 -21.94 19.95 4.74
N SER A 152 -21.92 21.20 5.15
CA SER A 152 -22.18 22.40 4.34
C SER A 152 -21.50 23.61 4.97
N GLY A 153 -21.24 24.65 4.17
CA GLY A 153 -20.67 25.91 4.64
C GLY A 153 -20.30 26.82 3.48
N GLU A 154 -20.19 28.11 3.77
CA GLU A 154 -19.81 29.16 2.82
C GLU A 154 -18.83 30.12 3.51
N GLY A 155 -17.80 30.54 2.78
CA GLY A 155 -16.77 31.49 3.25
C GLY A 155 -15.37 31.00 2.87
N ARG A 156 -14.39 31.32 3.75
CA ARG A 156 -13.00 30.91 3.52
C ARG A 156 -12.80 29.45 3.91
N LEU A 157 -12.59 28.61 2.91
CA LEU A 157 -12.44 27.16 3.03
C LEU A 157 -10.98 26.78 3.21
N VAL A 158 -10.67 26.03 4.27
CA VAL A 158 -9.38 25.36 4.44
C VAL A 158 -9.30 24.16 3.50
N TYR A 159 -10.39 23.38 3.42
CA TYR A 159 -10.56 22.33 2.43
C TYR A 159 -12.02 21.99 2.15
N LEU A 160 -12.25 21.37 0.98
CA LEU A 160 -13.44 20.59 0.64
C LEU A 160 -13.03 19.13 0.48
N ALA A 161 -13.84 18.19 0.98
CA ALA A 161 -13.55 16.77 0.83
C ALA A 161 -14.80 15.93 0.61
N TRP A 162 -14.65 14.87 -0.19
CA TRP A 162 -15.60 13.79 -0.39
C TRP A 162 -14.93 12.47 -0.07
N GLN A 163 -15.48 11.68 0.86
CA GLN A 163 -14.90 10.43 1.29
C GLN A 163 -15.92 9.29 1.21
N THR A 164 -15.59 8.20 0.50
CA THR A 164 -16.53 7.08 0.30
C THR A 164 -16.67 6.19 1.51
N ARG A 165 -15.59 5.85 2.20
CA ARG A 165 -15.58 5.04 3.44
C ARG A 165 -14.46 5.50 4.36
N PRO A 166 -14.71 5.59 5.70
CA PRO A 166 -13.69 6.11 6.62
C PRO A 166 -12.40 5.28 6.73
N LYS A 167 -12.38 4.01 6.29
CA LYS A 167 -11.25 3.09 6.51
C LYS A 167 -10.80 2.29 5.29
N ALA A 168 -11.54 2.36 4.20
CA ALA A 168 -11.22 1.74 2.93
C ALA A 168 -12.09 2.39 1.87
N GLY A 169 -11.51 2.93 0.84
CA GLY A 169 -12.22 3.60 -0.22
C GLY A 169 -11.38 4.74 -0.78
N TYR A 170 -12.08 5.72 -1.34
CA TYR A 170 -11.44 6.82 -2.05
C TYR A 170 -11.80 8.16 -1.40
N ALA A 171 -10.94 9.15 -1.60
CA ALA A 171 -11.19 10.53 -1.20
C ALA A 171 -10.83 11.47 -2.34
N LEU A 172 -11.65 12.50 -2.52
CA LEU A 172 -11.29 13.73 -3.22
C LEU A 172 -11.14 14.82 -2.16
N VAL A 173 -10.01 15.56 -2.17
CA VAL A 173 -9.77 16.65 -1.23
C VAL A 173 -9.23 17.84 -2.02
N ALA A 174 -9.94 18.97 -1.98
CA ALA A 174 -9.57 20.21 -2.63
C ALA A 174 -9.15 21.26 -1.59
N PHE A 175 -7.97 21.86 -1.77
CA PHE A 175 -7.38 22.82 -0.84
C PHE A 175 -6.42 23.77 -1.57
N GLY A 176 -6.16 24.95 -1.00
CA GLY A 176 -5.18 25.91 -1.51
C GLY A 176 -3.88 25.91 -0.70
N GLU A 177 -2.99 26.84 -1.02
CA GLU A 177 -1.85 27.19 -0.14
C GLU A 177 -2.31 27.90 1.13
N GLY A 178 -3.43 28.59 1.06
CA GLY A 178 -4.19 29.18 2.14
C GLY A 178 -5.68 28.94 1.94
N PRO A 179 -6.53 29.43 2.87
CA PRO A 179 -7.97 29.32 2.75
C PRO A 179 -8.50 30.02 1.49
N LEU A 180 -9.32 29.32 0.70
CA LEU A 180 -9.92 29.79 -0.54
C LEU A 180 -11.39 30.21 -0.32
N GLU A 181 -11.85 31.23 -1.03
CA GLU A 181 -13.27 31.58 -1.04
C GLU A 181 -14.09 30.48 -1.73
N GLY A 182 -15.17 30.03 -1.07
CA GLY A 182 -16.00 29.00 -1.66
C GLY A 182 -17.17 28.58 -0.78
N ARG A 183 -17.89 27.56 -1.23
CA ARG A 183 -19.03 27.00 -0.52
C ARG A 183 -19.21 25.52 -0.80
N LEU A 184 -19.88 24.85 0.13
CA LEU A 184 -20.37 23.49 -0.02
C LEU A 184 -21.88 23.48 0.24
N VAL A 185 -22.64 23.10 -0.77
CA VAL A 185 -24.10 22.98 -0.68
C VAL A 185 -24.54 21.60 -1.19
N GLY A 186 -25.12 20.80 -0.32
CA GLY A 186 -25.49 19.44 -0.65
C GLY A 186 -24.25 18.60 -0.99
N ARG A 187 -24.12 18.18 -2.25
CA ARG A 187 -22.97 17.38 -2.73
C ARG A 187 -22.03 18.18 -3.64
N GLU A 188 -22.35 19.41 -3.94
CA GLU A 188 -21.56 20.28 -4.83
C GLU A 188 -20.74 21.27 -4.00
N GLY A 189 -19.43 21.30 -4.26
CA GLY A 189 -18.53 22.32 -3.80
C GLY A 189 -18.30 23.35 -4.89
N GLU A 190 -18.05 24.57 -4.49
CA GLU A 190 -17.68 25.68 -5.39
C GLU A 190 -16.49 26.41 -4.76
N VAL A 191 -15.44 26.63 -5.54
CA VAL A 191 -14.24 27.36 -5.13
C VAL A 191 -14.01 28.49 -6.12
N ARG A 192 -13.69 29.67 -5.62
CA ARG A 192 -13.32 30.83 -6.41
C ARG A 192 -11.81 31.02 -6.36
N LEU A 193 -11.19 31.07 -7.51
CA LEU A 193 -9.76 31.30 -7.68
C LEU A 193 -9.51 32.67 -8.27
N GLY A 194 -8.63 33.42 -7.65
CA GLY A 194 -8.03 34.60 -8.26
C GLY A 194 -7.00 34.20 -9.33
N PRO A 195 -6.60 35.19 -10.19
CA PRO A 195 -5.56 34.96 -11.20
C PRO A 195 -4.26 34.44 -10.55
N GLY A 196 -3.76 33.28 -10.99
CA GLY A 196 -2.53 32.67 -10.49
C GLY A 196 -2.67 31.92 -9.15
N GLU A 197 -3.84 31.91 -8.50
CA GLU A 197 -4.08 31.09 -7.32
C GLU A 197 -4.09 29.61 -7.71
N ILE A 198 -3.55 28.76 -6.81
CA ILE A 198 -3.41 27.32 -7.02
C ILE A 198 -4.45 26.59 -6.18
N LEU A 199 -5.35 25.85 -6.85
CA LEU A 199 -6.16 24.83 -6.23
C LEU A 199 -5.45 23.48 -6.34
N ARG A 200 -5.16 22.84 -5.22
CA ARG A 200 -4.66 21.48 -5.16
C ARG A 200 -5.81 20.53 -4.93
N VAL A 201 -5.88 19.48 -5.75
CA VAL A 201 -6.93 18.48 -5.68
C VAL A 201 -6.28 17.10 -5.54
N TYR A 202 -6.37 16.54 -4.36
CA TYR A 202 -6.02 15.14 -4.11
C TYR A 202 -7.17 14.26 -4.55
N GLY A 203 -6.91 13.25 -5.37
CA GLY A 203 -7.89 12.26 -5.78
C GLY A 203 -7.28 10.85 -5.70
N GLY A 204 -7.48 10.16 -4.60
CA GLY A 204 -6.80 8.90 -4.35
C GLY A 204 -7.48 8.00 -3.33
N GLN A 205 -6.76 6.98 -2.89
CA GLN A 205 -7.22 6.09 -1.83
C GLN A 205 -7.32 6.84 -0.49
N ASN A 206 -8.36 6.54 0.30
CA ASN A 206 -8.57 7.09 1.63
C ASN A 206 -7.68 6.36 2.65
N GLU A 207 -6.36 6.45 2.47
CA GLU A 207 -5.33 5.75 3.26
C GLU A 207 -4.38 6.73 3.93
N LEU A 208 -4.05 6.43 5.21
CA LEU A 208 -3.27 7.30 6.07
C LEU A 208 -1.87 7.62 5.51
N VAL A 209 -1.19 6.62 4.95
CA VAL A 209 0.16 6.80 4.39
C VAL A 209 0.13 7.75 3.19
N ARG A 210 -0.91 7.66 2.35
CA ARG A 210 -1.11 8.59 1.24
C ARG A 210 -1.33 10.01 1.72
N PHE A 211 -2.16 10.19 2.73
CA PHE A 211 -2.41 11.51 3.33
C PHE A 211 -1.15 12.09 3.98
N HIS A 212 -0.29 11.25 4.57
CA HIS A 212 1.00 11.70 5.08
C HIS A 212 1.90 12.22 3.96
N VAL A 213 2.07 11.45 2.88
CA VAL A 213 2.92 11.82 1.73
C VAL A 213 2.43 13.09 1.05
N GLU A 214 1.11 13.30 0.98
CA GLU A 214 0.49 14.48 0.36
C GLU A 214 0.30 15.66 1.34
N GLY A 215 0.77 15.54 2.60
CA GLY A 215 0.69 16.61 3.61
C GLY A 215 -0.71 16.85 4.20
N LEU A 216 -1.67 15.95 3.92
CA LEU A 216 -3.08 16.13 4.31
C LEU A 216 -3.38 15.76 5.76
N LEU A 217 -2.44 15.17 6.50
CA LEU A 217 -2.64 14.82 7.91
C LEU A 217 -2.79 16.03 8.85
N SER A 218 -2.33 17.19 8.41
CA SER A 218 -2.47 18.45 9.15
C SER A 218 -3.89 18.99 9.16
N PHE A 219 -4.79 18.50 8.27
CA PHE A 219 -6.16 18.99 8.16
C PHE A 219 -7.07 18.36 9.21
N PRO A 220 -7.63 19.14 10.15
CA PRO A 220 -8.52 18.65 11.19
C PRO A 220 -9.73 17.91 10.62
N GLY A 221 -10.11 16.80 11.23
CA GLY A 221 -11.31 16.04 10.88
C GLY A 221 -11.25 15.33 9.50
N LEU A 222 -10.15 15.45 8.76
CA LEU A 222 -10.03 14.75 7.48
C LEU A 222 -9.81 13.26 7.70
N PHE A 223 -8.97 12.89 8.65
CA PHE A 223 -8.68 11.50 8.99
C PHE A 223 -8.50 11.31 10.51
N SER A 224 -9.11 10.23 11.05
CA SER A 224 -8.89 9.81 12.43
C SER A 224 -8.21 8.45 12.43
N PRO A 225 -6.90 8.36 12.73
CA PRO A 225 -6.19 7.09 12.71
C PRO A 225 -6.66 6.19 13.85
N ASN A 226 -6.99 4.93 13.52
CA ASN A 226 -7.17 3.88 14.49
C ASN A 226 -5.80 3.33 14.94
N LEU A 227 -5.79 2.33 15.83
CA LEU A 227 -4.56 1.68 16.30
C LEU A 227 -3.65 1.22 15.13
N TRP A 228 -4.21 0.61 14.09
CA TRP A 228 -3.46 0.16 12.92
C TRP A 228 -2.84 1.31 12.14
N GLY A 229 -3.57 2.43 12.02
CA GLY A 229 -3.05 3.64 11.39
C GLY A 229 -1.91 4.27 12.20
N GLN A 230 -2.03 4.33 13.52
CA GLN A 230 -0.96 4.83 14.40
C GLN A 230 0.30 3.97 14.31
N LEU A 231 0.14 2.64 14.30
CA LEU A 231 1.27 1.71 14.10
C LEU A 231 1.91 1.91 12.72
N SER A 232 1.11 2.12 11.67
CA SER A 232 1.63 2.41 10.32
C SER A 232 2.46 3.69 10.29
N LEU A 233 1.97 4.77 10.92
CA LEU A 233 2.73 6.02 11.05
C LEU A 233 4.00 5.84 11.87
N GLY A 234 3.96 5.05 12.94
CA GLY A 234 5.15 4.75 13.75
C GLY A 234 6.23 4.03 12.95
N LEU A 235 5.85 3.01 12.15
CA LEU A 235 6.78 2.32 11.25
C LEU A 235 7.31 3.26 10.17
N LEU A 236 6.44 4.09 9.59
CA LEU A 236 6.83 5.07 8.58
C LEU A 236 7.82 6.09 9.14
N TRP A 237 7.57 6.61 10.34
CA TRP A 237 8.48 7.54 11.01
C TRP A 237 9.88 6.93 11.24
N ILE A 238 9.96 5.67 11.69
CA ILE A 238 11.24 4.96 11.85
C ILE A 238 11.96 4.83 10.50
N MET A 239 11.22 4.48 9.45
CA MET A 239 11.76 4.29 8.10
C MET A 239 12.26 5.62 7.52
N GLU A 240 11.51 6.71 7.64
CA GLU A 240 11.92 8.05 7.21
C GLU A 240 13.12 8.58 8.02
N ALA A 241 13.13 8.36 9.33
CA ALA A 241 14.27 8.71 10.17
C ALA A 241 15.55 7.99 9.72
N ALA A 242 15.44 6.68 9.45
CA ALA A 242 16.58 5.91 8.94
C ALA A 242 17.01 6.39 7.53
N TYR A 243 16.08 6.75 6.67
CA TYR A 243 16.38 7.32 5.35
C TYR A 243 17.14 8.65 5.45
N ARG A 244 16.78 9.53 6.38
CA ARG A 244 17.51 10.81 6.59
C ARG A 244 19.00 10.61 6.90
N PHE A 245 19.37 9.50 7.55
CA PHE A 245 20.77 9.18 7.86
C PHE A 245 21.47 8.43 6.73
N THR A 246 20.75 7.55 6.03
CA THR A 246 21.35 6.63 5.06
C THR A 246 21.25 7.13 3.61
N GLY A 247 20.28 8.01 3.32
CA GLY A 247 19.93 8.43 1.96
C GLY A 247 19.42 7.28 1.07
N ASN A 248 19.08 6.12 1.67
CA ASN A 248 18.72 4.92 0.91
C ASN A 248 17.57 4.15 1.58
N TRP A 249 16.49 3.93 0.82
CA TRP A 249 15.28 3.26 1.33
C TRP A 249 15.48 1.77 1.65
N GLY A 250 16.31 1.06 0.90
CA GLY A 250 16.62 -0.33 1.21
C GLY A 250 17.35 -0.48 2.55
N LEU A 251 18.31 0.43 2.83
CA LEU A 251 18.98 0.51 4.12
C LEU A 251 18.02 0.96 5.23
N ALA A 252 17.06 1.84 4.92
CA ALA A 252 16.02 2.24 5.88
C ALA A 252 15.12 1.04 6.27
N ILE A 253 14.75 0.18 5.32
CA ILE A 253 14.00 -1.06 5.60
C ILE A 253 14.85 -2.04 6.41
N LEU A 254 16.15 -2.15 6.14
CA LEU A 254 17.06 -2.98 6.95
C LEU A 254 17.10 -2.47 8.40
N PHE A 255 17.26 -1.17 8.60
CA PHE A 255 17.24 -0.55 9.93
C PHE A 255 15.90 -0.76 10.64
N LEU A 256 14.78 -0.53 9.95
CA LEU A 256 13.43 -0.82 10.45
C LEU A 256 13.32 -2.28 10.90
N THR A 257 13.84 -3.22 10.10
CA THR A 257 13.82 -4.65 10.43
C THR A 257 14.58 -4.92 11.72
N LEU A 258 15.73 -4.32 11.91
CA LEU A 258 16.53 -4.44 13.14
C LEU A 258 15.78 -3.88 14.35
N VAL A 259 15.20 -2.70 14.23
CA VAL A 259 14.41 -2.07 15.31
C VAL A 259 13.23 -2.95 15.70
N VAL A 260 12.44 -3.40 14.74
CA VAL A 260 11.28 -4.29 14.98
C VAL A 260 11.73 -5.60 15.64
N ARG A 261 12.83 -6.20 15.18
CA ARG A 261 13.40 -7.42 15.77
C ARG A 261 13.89 -7.22 17.19
N LEU A 262 14.51 -6.08 17.49
CA LEU A 262 14.95 -5.74 18.85
C LEU A 262 13.76 -5.53 19.79
N LEU A 263 12.73 -4.83 19.36
CA LEU A 263 11.50 -4.63 20.13
C LEU A 263 10.79 -5.95 20.45
N LEU A 264 10.78 -6.87 19.48
CA LEU A 264 10.14 -8.19 19.62
C LEU A 264 11.09 -9.24 20.22
N TRP A 265 12.35 -8.89 20.51
CA TRP A 265 13.35 -9.83 21.00
C TRP A 265 12.87 -10.69 22.19
N PRO A 266 12.31 -10.13 23.27
CA PRO A 266 11.90 -10.94 24.42
C PRO A 266 10.79 -11.96 24.05
N LEU A 267 9.87 -11.54 23.18
CA LEU A 267 8.79 -12.42 22.72
C LEU A 267 9.30 -13.52 21.80
N MET A 268 10.17 -13.18 20.86
CA MET A 268 10.83 -14.13 19.95
C MET A 268 11.74 -15.09 20.70
N HIS A 269 12.45 -14.62 21.73
CA HIS A 269 13.31 -15.48 22.54
C HIS A 269 12.52 -16.60 23.24
N GLN A 270 11.41 -16.27 23.90
CA GLN A 270 10.52 -17.25 24.53
C GLN A 270 10.01 -18.29 23.52
N GLN A 271 9.63 -17.80 22.33
CA GLN A 271 9.12 -18.61 21.25
C GLN A 271 10.17 -19.59 20.70
N PHE A 272 11.39 -19.11 20.39
CA PHE A 272 12.48 -19.97 19.93
C PHE A 272 12.88 -21.01 20.98
N LYS A 273 12.83 -20.64 22.26
CA LYS A 273 13.06 -21.58 23.37
C LYS A 273 12.01 -22.69 23.36
N SER A 274 10.71 -22.36 23.27
CA SER A 274 9.65 -23.37 23.19
C SER A 274 9.78 -24.26 21.95
N MET A 275 10.16 -23.68 20.80
CA MET A 275 10.44 -24.45 19.59
C MET A 275 11.60 -25.44 19.78
N ALA A 276 12.68 -25.02 20.43
CA ALA A 276 13.81 -25.89 20.72
C ALA A 276 13.43 -27.03 21.69
N GLU A 277 12.56 -26.77 22.66
CA GLU A 277 12.01 -27.78 23.55
C GLU A 277 11.16 -28.81 22.78
N ILE A 278 10.29 -28.37 21.85
CA ILE A 278 9.53 -29.27 20.96
C ILE A 278 10.49 -30.14 20.11
N GLN A 279 11.54 -29.52 19.54
CA GLN A 279 12.53 -30.25 18.74
C GLN A 279 13.25 -31.35 19.54
N ARG A 280 13.52 -31.14 20.82
CA ARG A 280 14.12 -32.14 21.70
C ARG A 280 13.20 -33.35 21.93
N LEU A 281 11.89 -33.16 21.85
CA LEU A 281 10.91 -34.26 22.00
C LEU A 281 10.70 -35.04 20.69
N GLN A 282 11.27 -34.63 19.57
CA GLN A 282 11.11 -35.30 18.27
C GLN A 282 11.43 -36.80 18.29
N PRO A 283 12.53 -37.28 18.90
CA PRO A 283 12.80 -38.70 18.94
C PRO A 283 11.74 -39.52 19.73
N LEU A 284 11.12 -38.90 20.74
CA LEU A 284 10.01 -39.53 21.48
C LEU A 284 8.72 -39.52 20.64
N ILE A 285 8.46 -38.44 19.91
CA ILE A 285 7.33 -38.34 18.98
C ILE A 285 7.46 -39.39 17.87
N GLN A 286 8.66 -39.61 17.35
CA GLN A 286 8.90 -40.68 16.36
C GLN A 286 8.55 -42.04 16.89
N LYS A 287 8.95 -42.38 18.11
CA LYS A 287 8.58 -43.66 18.78
C LYS A 287 7.05 -43.79 18.95
N ILE A 288 6.36 -42.71 19.28
CA ILE A 288 4.90 -42.68 19.37
C ILE A 288 4.27 -42.92 17.99
N ASN A 289 4.79 -42.26 16.94
CA ASN A 289 4.32 -42.43 15.56
C ASN A 289 4.49 -43.86 15.05
N GLU A 290 5.60 -44.51 15.38
CA GLU A 290 5.85 -45.90 15.05
C GLU A 290 4.92 -46.88 15.85
N LYS A 291 4.76 -46.62 17.15
CA LYS A 291 3.95 -47.48 18.04
C LYS A 291 2.46 -47.43 17.69
N TYR A 292 1.95 -46.28 17.28
CA TYR A 292 0.53 -46.07 17.00
C TYR A 292 0.29 -45.76 15.51
N LYS A 293 1.04 -46.40 14.61
CA LYS A 293 1.02 -46.16 13.17
C LYS A 293 -0.38 -46.29 12.57
N ASP A 294 -1.16 -47.30 13.05
CA ASP A 294 -2.47 -47.65 12.51
C ASP A 294 -3.64 -47.01 13.29
N ASP A 295 -3.36 -46.27 14.37
CA ASP A 295 -4.37 -45.60 15.19
C ASP A 295 -4.08 -44.10 15.35
N PRO A 296 -4.61 -43.23 14.43
CA PRO A 296 -4.39 -41.80 14.47
C PRO A 296 -4.84 -41.13 15.76
N ASN A 297 -5.91 -41.64 16.39
CA ASN A 297 -6.47 -41.07 17.61
C ASN A 297 -5.55 -41.31 18.81
N LYS A 298 -5.11 -42.57 19.02
CA LYS A 298 -4.13 -42.90 20.08
C LYS A 298 -2.79 -42.18 19.87
N ARG A 299 -2.37 -42.01 18.62
CA ARG A 299 -1.16 -41.25 18.30
C ARG A 299 -1.28 -39.80 18.74
N ALA A 300 -2.41 -39.13 18.40
CA ALA A 300 -2.66 -37.74 18.78
C ALA A 300 -2.73 -37.59 20.31
N GLU A 301 -3.44 -38.49 20.99
CA GLU A 301 -3.55 -38.50 22.45
C GLU A 301 -2.20 -38.70 23.13
N ALA A 302 -1.41 -39.71 22.71
CA ALA A 302 -0.08 -39.96 23.25
C ALA A 302 0.90 -38.83 23.02
N THR A 303 0.81 -38.15 21.85
CA THR A 303 1.63 -36.98 21.56
C THR A 303 1.23 -35.78 22.43
N MET A 304 -0.06 -35.56 22.63
CA MET A 304 -0.57 -34.48 23.51
C MET A 304 -0.14 -34.72 24.96
N LYS A 305 -0.23 -35.99 25.44
CA LYS A 305 0.23 -36.38 26.77
C LYS A 305 1.72 -36.15 26.96
N LEU A 306 2.54 -36.49 25.96
CA LEU A 306 3.98 -36.20 25.97
C LEU A 306 4.28 -34.72 26.13
N TYR A 307 3.55 -33.85 25.39
CA TYR A 307 3.70 -32.38 25.52
C TYR A 307 3.30 -31.87 26.91
N GLN A 308 2.22 -32.41 27.48
CA GLN A 308 1.76 -32.08 28.84
C GLN A 308 2.78 -32.49 29.92
N GLU A 309 3.32 -33.72 29.83
CA GLU A 309 4.32 -34.25 30.77
C GLU A 309 5.59 -33.40 30.78
N HIS A 310 6.00 -32.90 29.60
CA HIS A 310 7.18 -32.05 29.45
C HIS A 310 6.87 -30.57 29.57
N ARG A 311 5.62 -30.16 29.87
CA ARG A 311 5.16 -28.76 29.98
C ARG A 311 5.45 -27.92 28.75
N VAL A 312 5.39 -28.51 27.57
CA VAL A 312 5.64 -27.83 26.29
C VAL A 312 4.31 -27.52 25.60
N ASN A 313 4.16 -26.30 25.14
CA ASN A 313 2.97 -25.87 24.42
C ASN A 313 3.13 -26.14 22.91
N PRO A 314 2.35 -27.07 22.32
CA PRO A 314 2.43 -27.32 20.87
C PRO A 314 2.06 -26.13 20.00
N ALA A 315 1.24 -25.20 20.51
CA ALA A 315 0.88 -23.97 19.78
C ALA A 315 2.07 -22.99 19.61
N ALA A 316 3.17 -23.17 20.36
CA ALA A 316 4.36 -22.36 20.18
C ALA A 316 4.97 -22.48 18.77
N GLY A 317 4.69 -23.57 18.04
CA GLY A 317 5.14 -23.77 16.67
C GLY A 317 4.50 -22.81 15.65
N CYS A 318 3.26 -22.40 15.84
CA CYS A 318 2.56 -21.46 14.95
C CYS A 318 2.61 -20.00 15.43
N LEU A 319 3.08 -19.73 16.65
CA LEU A 319 3.15 -18.41 17.24
C LEU A 319 3.99 -17.40 16.40
N PRO A 320 5.11 -17.81 15.73
CA PRO A 320 5.83 -16.91 14.81
C PRO A 320 4.94 -16.30 13.75
N LEU A 321 4.12 -17.13 13.12
CA LEU A 321 3.25 -16.70 12.05
C LEU A 321 2.17 -15.72 12.56
N LEU A 322 1.60 -16.00 13.74
CA LEU A 322 0.57 -15.15 14.35
C LEU A 322 1.10 -13.75 14.71
N ILE A 323 2.35 -13.65 15.17
CA ILE A 323 3.00 -12.37 15.49
C ILE A 323 3.43 -11.65 14.21
N GLN A 324 3.93 -12.41 13.24
CA GLN A 324 4.47 -11.88 11.99
C GLN A 324 3.36 -11.30 11.08
N MET A 325 2.18 -11.93 11.04
CA MET A 325 1.11 -11.52 10.13
C MET A 325 0.63 -10.06 10.34
N PRO A 326 0.33 -9.60 11.56
CA PRO A 326 -0.01 -8.20 11.79
C PRO A 326 1.09 -7.23 11.33
N ILE A 327 2.35 -7.53 11.62
CA ILE A 327 3.50 -6.70 11.25
C ILE A 327 3.64 -6.64 9.74
N LEU A 328 3.56 -7.79 9.07
CA LEU A 328 3.63 -7.91 7.62
C LEU A 328 2.50 -7.11 6.94
N PHE A 329 1.27 -7.19 7.49
CA PHE A 329 0.13 -6.48 6.95
C PHE A 329 0.25 -4.96 7.08
N ILE A 330 0.72 -4.46 8.25
CA ILE A 330 0.98 -3.03 8.46
C ILE A 330 2.10 -2.58 7.52
N LEU A 331 3.19 -3.33 7.44
CA LEU A 331 4.33 -3.00 6.60
C LEU A 331 3.96 -3.00 5.11
N TRP A 332 3.14 -3.97 4.68
CA TRP A 332 2.61 -3.96 3.33
C TRP A 332 1.81 -2.69 3.04
N LYS A 333 0.91 -2.31 3.95
CA LYS A 333 0.16 -1.05 3.80
C LYS A 333 1.08 0.16 3.71
N VAL A 334 2.11 0.22 4.52
CA VAL A 334 3.08 1.33 4.49
C VAL A 334 3.84 1.31 3.17
N ILE A 335 4.48 0.21 2.81
CA ILE A 335 5.36 0.13 1.64
C ILE A 335 4.56 0.25 0.33
N ALA A 336 3.43 -0.44 0.19
CA ALA A 336 2.61 -0.37 -1.03
C ALA A 336 1.99 1.01 -1.28
N ASN A 337 1.85 1.83 -0.23
CA ASN A 337 1.26 3.16 -0.30
C ASN A 337 2.28 4.29 -0.18
N TYR A 338 3.54 3.99 0.04
CA TYR A 338 4.61 4.98 0.08
C TYR A 338 5.26 5.13 -1.29
N GLU A 339 5.71 6.34 -1.62
CA GLU A 339 6.35 6.63 -2.89
C GLU A 339 7.86 6.74 -2.69
N PHE A 340 8.56 5.68 -3.10
CA PHE A 340 10.01 5.63 -3.04
C PHE A 340 10.59 6.35 -4.26
N GLY A 341 11.20 7.51 -4.05
CA GLY A 341 11.84 8.29 -5.12
C GLY A 341 13.14 7.67 -5.66
N GLN A 342 13.61 6.59 -5.05
CA GLN A 342 14.87 5.91 -5.40
C GLN A 342 14.72 4.40 -5.26
N GLY A 343 15.36 3.65 -6.15
CA GLY A 343 15.47 2.21 -6.08
C GLY A 343 16.50 1.71 -5.06
N PHE A 344 16.61 0.40 -4.94
CA PHE A 344 17.60 -0.27 -4.11
C PHE A 344 18.23 -1.45 -4.87
N LEU A 345 19.54 -1.43 -5.06
CA LEU A 345 20.28 -2.43 -5.84
C LEU A 345 19.69 -2.59 -7.25
N TRP A 346 19.10 -3.75 -7.54
CA TRP A 346 18.43 -4.06 -8.82
C TRP A 346 16.95 -3.69 -8.84
N ILE A 347 16.40 -3.24 -7.72
CA ILE A 347 14.97 -2.94 -7.54
C ILE A 347 14.74 -1.47 -7.87
N PRO A 348 14.01 -1.14 -8.93
CA PRO A 348 13.76 0.25 -9.31
C PRO A 348 12.78 0.97 -8.37
N ASP A 349 11.82 0.23 -7.81
CA ASP A 349 10.81 0.76 -6.88
C ASP A 349 10.45 -0.30 -5.84
N LEU A 350 10.65 0.03 -4.56
CA LEU A 350 10.36 -0.87 -3.44
C LEU A 350 8.86 -1.10 -3.18
N ALA A 351 7.99 -0.26 -3.74
CA ALA A 351 6.54 -0.44 -3.67
C ALA A 351 6.01 -1.45 -4.71
N LEU A 352 6.83 -1.83 -5.70
CA LEU A 352 6.49 -2.80 -6.74
C LEU A 352 7.11 -4.17 -6.45
N PRO A 353 6.58 -5.27 -7.03
CA PRO A 353 7.22 -6.58 -7.00
C PRO A 353 8.62 -6.55 -7.61
N ASP A 354 9.49 -7.45 -7.16
CA ASP A 354 10.85 -7.58 -7.69
C ASP A 354 10.81 -8.05 -9.16
N PRO A 355 11.31 -7.23 -10.13
CA PRO A 355 11.22 -7.54 -11.54
C PRO A 355 12.06 -8.75 -11.98
N TYR A 356 13.09 -9.10 -11.20
CA TYR A 356 13.98 -10.23 -11.49
C TYR A 356 13.72 -11.45 -10.61
N TYR A 357 12.74 -11.37 -9.69
CA TYR A 357 12.40 -12.45 -8.76
C TYR A 357 13.54 -12.91 -7.83
N ILE A 358 14.59 -12.11 -7.69
CA ILE A 358 15.74 -12.44 -6.82
C ILE A 358 15.31 -12.51 -5.36
N LEU A 359 14.53 -11.54 -4.87
CA LEU A 359 14.02 -11.53 -3.50
C LEU A 359 13.11 -12.73 -3.21
N PRO A 360 12.13 -13.11 -4.06
CA PRO A 360 11.37 -14.34 -3.89
C PRO A 360 12.24 -15.60 -3.80
N VAL A 361 13.29 -15.71 -4.62
CA VAL A 361 14.24 -16.84 -4.55
C VAL A 361 15.01 -16.81 -3.22
N LEU A 362 15.50 -15.65 -2.80
CA LEU A 362 16.18 -15.49 -1.51
C LEU A 362 15.25 -15.82 -0.32
N TYR A 363 13.96 -15.46 -0.43
CA TYR A 363 12.96 -15.82 0.56
C TYR A 363 12.82 -17.33 0.67
N VAL A 364 12.65 -18.05 -0.44
CA VAL A 364 12.56 -19.51 -0.46
C VAL A 364 13.82 -20.14 0.11
N ALA A 365 14.99 -19.68 -0.31
CA ALA A 365 16.27 -20.19 0.18
C ALA A 365 16.44 -19.98 1.69
N SER A 366 16.12 -18.79 2.21
CA SER A 366 16.22 -18.45 3.63
C SER A 366 15.23 -19.25 4.50
N THR A 367 13.99 -19.43 4.05
CA THR A 367 12.98 -20.22 4.74
C THR A 367 13.27 -21.72 4.69
N PHE A 368 13.78 -22.21 3.56
CA PHE A 368 14.26 -23.60 3.45
C PHE A 368 15.42 -23.86 4.41
N LEU A 369 16.41 -22.98 4.43
CA LEU A 369 17.57 -23.07 5.34
C LEU A 369 17.10 -23.08 6.80
N SER A 370 16.16 -22.20 7.16
CA SER A 370 15.56 -22.15 8.49
C SER A 370 14.90 -23.47 8.87
N THR A 371 14.11 -24.02 7.95
CA THR A 371 13.43 -25.30 8.17
C THR A 371 14.42 -26.46 8.28
N TRP A 372 15.42 -26.51 7.41
CA TRP A 372 16.41 -27.57 7.39
C TRP A 372 17.22 -27.60 8.69
N LEU A 373 17.65 -26.44 9.18
CA LEU A 373 18.35 -26.31 10.46
C LEU A 373 17.46 -26.69 11.65
N SER A 374 16.15 -26.42 11.56
CA SER A 374 15.17 -26.71 12.63
C SER A 374 14.70 -28.16 12.63
N ALA A 375 14.67 -28.82 11.48
CA ALA A 375 14.08 -30.12 11.33
C ALA A 375 14.92 -31.30 11.91
N HIS A 376 16.23 -31.05 12.15
CA HIS A 376 17.15 -32.07 12.68
C HIS A 376 17.01 -33.45 12.01
N GLY A 377 16.82 -33.45 10.67
CA GLY A 377 16.65 -34.68 9.88
C GLY A 377 15.23 -35.26 9.80
N ASN A 378 14.24 -34.63 10.45
CA ASN A 378 12.84 -35.06 10.32
C ASN A 378 12.27 -34.73 8.94
N ARG A 379 12.14 -35.74 8.08
CA ARG A 379 11.68 -35.64 6.69
C ARG A 379 10.24 -35.18 6.57
N ASP A 380 9.37 -35.49 7.52
CA ASP A 380 7.96 -35.09 7.48
C ASP A 380 7.79 -33.61 7.76
N LEU A 381 8.55 -33.07 8.71
CA LEU A 381 8.60 -31.62 8.96
C LEU A 381 9.14 -30.86 7.74
N ILE A 382 10.18 -31.37 7.08
CA ILE A 382 10.73 -30.76 5.86
C ILE A 382 9.67 -30.76 4.75
N ARG A 383 8.98 -31.88 4.53
CA ARG A 383 7.92 -31.98 3.51
C ARG A 383 6.75 -31.03 3.77
N GLN A 384 6.26 -30.97 5.01
CA GLN A 384 5.18 -30.09 5.42
C GLN A 384 5.57 -28.62 5.22
N SER A 385 6.78 -28.26 5.60
CA SER A 385 7.30 -26.88 5.44
C SER A 385 7.51 -26.54 3.96
N LEU A 386 8.00 -27.45 3.14
CA LEU A 386 8.13 -27.23 1.69
C LEU A 386 6.77 -26.98 1.04
N PHE A 387 5.74 -27.73 1.43
CA PHE A 387 4.38 -27.49 0.93
C PHE A 387 3.87 -26.11 1.31
N MET A 388 4.03 -25.71 2.57
CA MET A 388 3.64 -24.38 3.05
C MET A 388 4.44 -23.26 2.35
N ASN A 389 5.75 -23.43 2.21
CA ASN A 389 6.60 -22.48 1.50
C ASN A 389 6.18 -22.32 0.04
N LEU A 390 5.83 -23.41 -0.64
CA LEU A 390 5.34 -23.35 -2.02
C LEU A 390 4.04 -22.53 -2.13
N LEU A 391 3.14 -22.67 -1.16
CA LEU A 391 1.92 -21.85 -1.11
C LEU A 391 2.25 -20.36 -0.92
N PHE A 392 3.19 -20.05 -0.03
CA PHE A 392 3.61 -18.66 0.23
C PHE A 392 4.40 -18.03 -0.94
N VAL A 393 5.08 -18.81 -1.77
CA VAL A 393 5.80 -18.29 -2.96
C VAL A 393 4.86 -17.50 -3.86
N PHE A 394 3.67 -18.02 -4.16
CA PHE A 394 2.69 -17.31 -5.00
C PHE A 394 2.30 -15.95 -4.41
N LEU A 395 2.23 -15.85 -3.09
CA LEU A 395 1.92 -14.61 -2.40
C LEU A 395 3.11 -13.64 -2.48
N VAL A 396 4.33 -14.13 -2.23
CA VAL A 396 5.56 -13.34 -2.23
C VAL A 396 5.89 -12.77 -3.61
N LEU A 397 5.56 -13.48 -4.69
CA LEU A 397 5.72 -12.99 -6.07
C LEU A 397 4.90 -11.72 -6.37
N GLN A 398 3.81 -11.50 -5.64
CA GLN A 398 2.93 -10.33 -5.80
C GLN A 398 3.20 -9.23 -4.77
N PHE A 399 4.05 -9.49 -3.78
CA PHE A 399 4.35 -8.52 -2.75
C PHE A 399 5.29 -7.41 -3.25
N PRO A 400 5.12 -6.18 -2.75
CA PRO A 400 6.13 -5.15 -2.91
C PRO A 400 7.51 -5.67 -2.49
N SER A 401 8.52 -5.36 -3.29
CA SER A 401 9.90 -5.82 -3.04
C SER A 401 10.45 -5.38 -1.69
N GLY A 402 10.05 -4.20 -1.20
CA GLY A 402 10.41 -3.75 0.16
C GLY A 402 9.83 -4.63 1.27
N VAL A 403 8.61 -5.18 1.09
CA VAL A 403 8.02 -6.14 2.03
C VAL A 403 8.76 -7.48 1.99
N THR A 404 9.07 -7.95 0.79
CA THR A 404 9.84 -9.18 0.60
C THR A 404 11.26 -9.05 1.17
N LEU A 405 11.91 -7.90 0.95
CA LEU A 405 13.21 -7.56 1.54
C LEU A 405 13.18 -7.64 3.08
N TYR A 406 12.20 -6.96 3.70
CA TYR A 406 11.97 -7.06 5.14
C TYR A 406 11.83 -8.51 5.59
N TRP A 407 11.06 -9.32 4.86
CA TRP A 407 10.80 -10.71 5.23
C TRP A 407 12.05 -11.58 5.14
N VAL A 408 12.83 -11.46 4.06
CA VAL A 408 14.13 -12.13 3.92
C VAL A 408 15.07 -11.77 5.06
N LEU A 409 15.28 -10.46 5.31
CA LEU A 409 16.12 -9.97 6.39
C LEU A 409 15.65 -10.46 7.77
N SER A 410 14.35 -10.39 8.00
CA SER A 410 13.71 -10.87 9.22
C SER A 410 13.97 -12.37 9.45
N THR A 411 13.87 -13.19 8.39
CA THR A 411 14.15 -14.64 8.46
C THR A 411 15.63 -14.90 8.75
N LEU A 412 16.54 -14.18 8.10
CA LEU A 412 17.99 -14.34 8.33
C LEU A 412 18.40 -13.95 9.75
N ILE A 413 17.86 -12.84 10.28
CA ILE A 413 18.09 -12.45 11.68
C ILE A 413 17.51 -13.52 12.63
N GLY A 414 16.33 -14.06 12.32
CA GLY A 414 15.73 -15.15 13.08
C GLY A 414 16.58 -16.41 13.13
N LEU A 415 17.26 -16.75 12.02
CA LEU A 415 18.22 -17.86 11.98
C LEU A 415 19.38 -17.66 12.95
N VAL A 416 19.95 -16.45 12.98
CA VAL A 416 21.02 -16.12 13.92
C VAL A 416 20.52 -16.22 15.36
N GLN A 417 19.34 -15.69 15.65
CA GLN A 417 18.72 -15.78 16.98
C GLN A 417 18.50 -17.24 17.40
N GLN A 418 17.94 -18.07 16.51
CA GLN A 418 17.70 -19.48 16.77
C GLN A 418 19.00 -20.25 17.02
N TRP A 419 20.04 -19.96 16.25
CA TRP A 419 21.37 -20.57 16.44
C TRP A 419 21.96 -20.23 17.80
N LEU A 420 21.88 -18.96 18.23
CA LEU A 420 22.34 -18.51 19.54
C LEU A 420 21.60 -19.21 20.68
N ILE A 421 20.28 -19.36 20.57
CA ILE A 421 19.44 -20.01 21.56
C ILE A 421 19.75 -21.50 21.62
N ASN A 422 19.83 -22.18 20.47
CA ASN A 422 20.17 -23.60 20.42
C ASN A 422 21.53 -23.90 21.06
N LYS A 423 22.51 -22.99 20.88
CA LYS A 423 23.83 -23.12 21.50
C LYS A 423 23.79 -22.93 23.03
N SER A 424 22.88 -22.09 23.54
CA SER A 424 22.73 -21.82 24.98
C SER A 424 21.98 -22.92 25.74
N LEU A 425 21.22 -23.77 25.03
CA LEU A 425 20.48 -24.86 25.64
C LEU A 425 21.36 -26.10 25.75
N ALA A 426 21.63 -26.57 26.98
CA ALA A 426 22.39 -27.80 27.22
C ALA A 426 21.73 -29.01 26.55
N PRO A 427 22.50 -29.99 26.03
CA PRO A 427 21.94 -31.24 25.51
C PRO A 427 21.14 -31.96 26.60
N LEU A 428 19.98 -32.54 26.24
CA LEU A 428 19.28 -33.44 27.15
C LEU A 428 20.24 -34.59 27.49
N LYS A 429 20.52 -34.81 28.78
CA LYS A 429 21.15 -36.05 29.21
C LYS A 429 20.20 -37.19 28.81
N ALA A 430 20.70 -38.11 27.99
CA ALA A 430 19.99 -39.27 27.50
C ALA A 430 19.62 -40.24 28.65
#